data_624abc5bba45dd82fa59e69bf2c20d9a
#
_entry.id   624abc5bba45dd82fa59e69bf2c20d9a
#
_cell.length_a   1.000
_cell.length_b   1.000
_cell.length_c   1.000
_cell.angle_alpha   90.00
_cell.angle_beta   90.00
_cell.angle_gamma   90.00
#
_symmetry.space_group_name_H-M   'P 1'
#
loop_
_entity.id
_entity.type
_entity.pdbx_description
1 polymer ?
#
loop_
_entity_poly.entity_id
_entity_poly.type
_entity_poly.pdbx_seq_one_letter_code
_entity_poly.pdbx_strand_id
1 'polypeptide(L)'
;MWEQALAALLCGENLLLAGGKATGKNVLAENLAAAFGRPAWDISFHVNMDAASLIGMDTFEGGQVKFRPGPVYRCAQSGGFGVLDEINMAKNEALAVLHAVLDFRRAIDVPGYERIPLAEETRFIATHELRYAGTRRAERGPRP
;
A
#
# COMPACT_ATOMS: atom_id res chain seq x y z
N MET A 1 10.29 16.21 8.52
CA MET A 1 9.50 15.09 7.90
C MET A 1 10.18 13.74 8.03
N TRP A 2 11.45 13.63 7.70
CA TRP A 2 12.22 12.37 7.81
C TRP A 2 12.24 11.79 9.21
N GLU A 3 12.56 12.60 10.22
CA GLU A 3 12.62 12.17 11.62
C GLU A 3 11.28 11.68 12.14
N GLN A 4 10.20 12.36 11.80
CA GLN A 4 8.84 11.98 12.18
C GLN A 4 8.45 10.65 11.55
N ALA A 5 8.78 10.45 10.28
CA ALA A 5 8.51 9.21 9.58
C ALA A 5 9.28 8.04 10.19
N LEU A 6 10.57 8.21 10.48
CA LEU A 6 11.38 7.20 11.16
C LEU A 6 10.83 6.84 12.52
N ALA A 7 10.44 7.84 13.33
CA ALA A 7 9.88 7.62 14.66
C ALA A 7 8.57 6.82 14.60
N ALA A 8 7.67 7.17 13.68
CA ALA A 8 6.41 6.45 13.50
C ALA A 8 6.63 4.99 13.10
N LEU A 9 7.52 4.73 12.17
CA LEU A 9 7.85 3.37 11.73
C LEU A 9 8.50 2.54 12.85
N LEU A 10 9.37 3.15 13.65
CA LEU A 10 9.97 2.49 14.81
C LEU A 10 8.93 2.13 15.87
N CYS A 11 7.89 2.95 16.03
CA CYS A 11 6.78 2.68 16.95
C CYS A 11 5.80 1.62 16.41
N GLY A 12 6.02 1.08 15.23
CA GLY A 12 5.16 0.06 14.64
C GLY A 12 4.01 0.60 13.80
N GLU A 13 3.99 1.90 13.53
CA GLU A 13 2.95 2.53 12.74
C GLU A 13 3.21 2.43 11.24
N ASN A 14 2.13 2.45 10.46
CA ASN A 14 2.18 2.62 9.01
C ASN A 14 2.10 4.11 8.67
N LEU A 15 2.57 4.50 7.49
CA LEU A 15 2.58 5.90 7.06
C LEU A 15 1.65 6.14 5.89
N LEU A 16 1.01 7.32 5.89
CA LEU A 16 0.34 7.86 4.73
C LEU A 16 1.02 9.18 4.35
N LEU A 17 1.64 9.21 3.18
CA LEU A 17 2.28 10.38 2.63
C LEU A 17 1.34 11.04 1.63
N ALA A 18 0.80 12.19 1.98
CA ALA A 18 -0.08 12.97 1.13
C ALA A 18 0.65 14.20 0.59
N GLY A 19 0.41 14.52 -0.67
CA GLY A 19 1.04 15.70 -1.29
C GLY A 19 0.69 15.83 -2.75
N GLY A 20 1.14 16.92 -3.36
CA GLY A 20 0.98 17.16 -4.79
C GLY A 20 1.83 16.20 -5.63
N LYS A 21 1.59 16.24 -6.92
CA LYS A 21 2.37 15.47 -7.90
C LYS A 21 3.85 15.87 -7.85
N ALA A 22 4.73 14.90 -8.00
CA ALA A 22 6.19 15.10 -8.05
C ALA A 22 6.79 15.73 -6.77
N THR A 23 6.24 15.43 -5.58
CA THR A 23 6.77 15.92 -4.31
C THR A 23 7.80 14.97 -3.66
N GLY A 24 8.22 13.91 -4.34
CA GLY A 24 9.24 12.98 -3.86
C GLY A 24 8.74 11.94 -2.85
N LYS A 25 7.44 11.69 -2.79
CA LYS A 25 6.85 10.72 -1.86
C LYS A 25 7.44 9.31 -1.99
N ASN A 26 7.61 8.84 -3.23
CA ASN A 26 8.15 7.50 -3.49
C ASN A 26 9.63 7.42 -3.15
N VAL A 27 10.40 8.47 -3.41
CA VAL A 27 11.82 8.53 -3.01
C VAL A 27 11.95 8.47 -1.50
N LEU A 28 11.10 9.17 -0.77
CA LEU A 28 11.08 9.13 0.69
C LEU A 28 10.76 7.71 1.19
N ALA A 29 9.77 7.04 0.60
CA ALA A 29 9.40 5.69 0.98
C ALA A 29 10.54 4.69 0.74
N GLU A 30 11.20 4.76 -0.40
CA GLU A 30 12.35 3.91 -0.72
C GLU A 30 13.53 4.15 0.23
N ASN A 31 13.81 5.40 0.55
CA ASN A 31 14.88 5.75 1.49
C ASN A 31 14.58 5.28 2.91
N LEU A 32 13.31 5.32 3.33
CA LEU A 32 12.89 4.78 4.63
C LEU A 32 13.11 3.27 4.69
N ALA A 33 12.71 2.53 3.68
CA ALA A 33 12.95 1.08 3.61
C ALA A 33 14.44 0.76 3.66
N ALA A 34 15.26 1.49 2.92
CA ALA A 34 16.72 1.32 2.92
C ALA A 34 17.32 1.61 4.30
N ALA A 35 16.85 2.64 5.01
CA ALA A 35 17.30 2.99 6.35
C ALA A 35 17.06 1.87 7.36
N PHE A 36 15.95 1.14 7.22
CA PHE A 36 15.63 -0.02 8.06
C PHE A 36 16.31 -1.31 7.59
N GLY A 37 16.96 -1.31 6.42
CA GLY A 37 17.59 -2.49 5.86
C GLY A 37 16.60 -3.58 5.45
N ARG A 38 15.38 -3.19 5.08
CA ARG A 38 14.31 -4.10 4.70
C ARG A 38 14.03 -4.06 3.20
N PRO A 39 13.61 -5.20 2.61
CA PRO A 39 13.20 -5.20 1.21
C PRO A 39 11.96 -4.33 1.01
N ALA A 40 11.90 -3.63 -0.11
CA ALA A 40 10.75 -2.81 -0.48
C ALA A 40 9.97 -3.48 -1.62
N TRP A 41 8.64 -3.44 -1.50
CA TRP A 41 7.72 -3.95 -2.50
C TRP A 41 6.86 -2.80 -3.01
N ASP A 42 7.07 -2.41 -4.26
CA ASP A 42 6.28 -1.34 -4.88
C ASP A 42 4.98 -1.89 -5.44
N ILE A 43 3.88 -1.31 -5.01
CA ILE A 43 2.54 -1.70 -5.43
C ILE A 43 1.81 -0.46 -5.92
N SER A 44 1.67 -0.32 -7.24
CA SER A 44 0.94 0.79 -7.86
C SER A 44 -0.52 0.42 -8.00
N PHE A 45 -1.39 1.25 -7.40
CA PHE A 45 -2.83 1.05 -7.47
C PHE A 45 -3.42 1.63 -8.75
N HIS A 46 -4.38 0.92 -9.30
CA HIS A 46 -5.18 1.36 -10.44
C HIS A 46 -6.62 0.83 -10.31
N VAL A 47 -7.52 1.39 -11.11
CA VAL A 47 -8.96 1.12 -10.97
C VAL A 47 -9.36 -0.33 -11.25
N ASN A 48 -8.54 -1.10 -11.94
CA ASN A 48 -8.83 -2.50 -12.27
C ASN A 48 -8.21 -3.50 -11.28
N MET A 49 -7.50 -3.02 -10.27
CA MET A 49 -6.87 -3.88 -9.28
C MET A 49 -7.91 -4.41 -8.29
N ASP A 50 -7.88 -5.71 -8.03
CA ASP A 50 -8.78 -6.39 -7.09
C ASP A 50 -8.02 -7.01 -5.91
N ALA A 51 -8.76 -7.64 -5.00
CA ALA A 51 -8.18 -8.29 -3.84
C ALA A 51 -7.21 -9.42 -4.22
N ALA A 52 -7.52 -10.19 -5.27
CA ALA A 52 -6.67 -11.28 -5.74
C ALA A 52 -5.33 -10.79 -6.27
N SER A 53 -5.31 -9.60 -6.89
CA SER A 53 -4.06 -8.97 -7.35
C SER A 53 -3.12 -8.61 -6.20
N LEU A 54 -3.65 -8.30 -5.02
CA LEU A 54 -2.88 -7.88 -3.86
C LEU A 54 -2.42 -9.05 -3.00
N ILE A 55 -3.33 -9.96 -2.68
CA ILE A 55 -3.06 -11.08 -1.77
C ILE A 55 -2.54 -12.29 -2.51
N GLY A 56 -3.12 -12.60 -3.65
CA GLY A 56 -2.85 -13.78 -4.44
C GLY A 56 -4.10 -14.59 -4.75
N MET A 57 -3.93 -15.62 -5.55
CA MET A 57 -5.02 -16.48 -6.00
C MET A 57 -4.52 -17.90 -6.21
N ASP A 58 -5.47 -18.83 -6.21
CA ASP A 58 -5.19 -20.18 -6.63
C ASP A 58 -5.04 -20.25 -8.14
N THR A 59 -3.99 -20.95 -8.60
CA THR A 59 -3.76 -21.24 -10.00
C THR A 59 -3.67 -22.73 -10.20
N PHE A 60 -4.05 -23.18 -11.41
CA PHE A 60 -3.95 -24.58 -11.76
C PHE A 60 -2.69 -24.79 -12.60
N GLU A 61 -1.71 -25.47 -12.03
CA GLU A 61 -0.42 -25.76 -12.68
C GLU A 61 -0.06 -27.24 -12.50
N GLY A 62 0.33 -27.89 -13.57
CA GLY A 62 0.80 -29.29 -13.54
C GLY A 62 -0.20 -30.29 -12.95
N GLY A 63 -1.51 -30.06 -13.16
CA GLY A 63 -2.57 -30.91 -12.65
C GLY A 63 -2.90 -30.68 -11.17
N GLN A 64 -2.33 -29.65 -10.54
CA GLN A 64 -2.54 -29.31 -9.13
C GLN A 64 -2.93 -27.86 -8.96
N VAL A 65 -3.75 -27.60 -7.92
CA VAL A 65 -4.07 -26.25 -7.49
C VAL A 65 -2.91 -25.74 -6.62
N LYS A 66 -2.33 -24.60 -7.00
CA LYS A 66 -1.25 -23.94 -6.26
C LYS A 66 -1.65 -22.50 -5.97
N PHE A 67 -1.39 -22.07 -4.74
CA PHE A 67 -1.57 -20.67 -4.37
C PHE A 67 -0.41 -19.85 -4.91
N ARG A 68 -0.73 -18.82 -5.71
CA ARG A 68 0.26 -17.85 -6.21
C ARG A 68 0.15 -16.57 -5.37
N PRO A 69 1.14 -16.28 -4.51
CA PRO A 69 1.06 -15.12 -3.63
C PRO A 69 1.18 -13.81 -4.40
N GLY A 70 0.41 -12.81 -3.97
CA GLY A 70 0.50 -11.45 -4.46
C GLY A 70 1.53 -10.61 -3.70
N PRO A 71 1.74 -9.36 -4.11
CA PRO A 71 2.78 -8.52 -3.52
C PRO A 71 2.54 -8.18 -2.05
N VAL A 72 1.30 -7.96 -1.62
CA VAL A 72 0.98 -7.70 -0.21
C VAL A 72 1.30 -8.92 0.66
N TYR A 73 0.93 -10.10 0.19
CA TYR A 73 1.22 -11.35 0.87
C TYR A 73 2.73 -11.58 1.03
N ARG A 74 3.48 -11.37 -0.04
CA ARG A 74 4.96 -11.52 -0.03
C ARG A 74 5.62 -10.53 0.91
N CYS A 75 5.18 -9.28 0.87
CA CYS A 75 5.65 -8.23 1.77
C CYS A 75 5.39 -8.61 3.23
N ALA A 76 4.20 -9.09 3.53
CA ALA A 76 3.80 -9.48 4.88
C ALA A 76 4.66 -10.63 5.43
N GLN A 77 4.94 -11.63 4.63
CA GLN A 77 5.75 -12.77 5.05
C GLN A 77 7.25 -12.45 5.19
N SER A 78 7.77 -11.58 4.33
CA SER A 78 9.20 -11.27 4.31
C SER A 78 9.62 -10.28 5.39
N GLY A 79 8.68 -9.62 6.07
CA GLY A 79 8.98 -8.52 6.98
C GLY A 79 9.44 -7.26 6.23
N GLY A 80 9.06 -7.14 4.96
CA GLY A 80 9.46 -6.03 4.11
C GLY A 80 8.57 -4.79 4.27
N PHE A 81 8.95 -3.73 3.56
CA PHE A 81 8.18 -2.50 3.49
C PHE A 81 7.36 -2.50 2.21
N GLY A 82 6.04 -2.41 2.33
CA GLY A 82 5.13 -2.27 1.20
C GLY A 82 4.89 -0.81 0.89
N VAL A 83 5.27 -0.37 -0.30
CA VAL A 83 5.02 0.99 -0.77
C VAL A 83 3.77 0.96 -1.63
N LEU A 84 2.67 1.48 -1.09
CA LEU A 84 1.35 1.48 -1.71
C LEU A 84 1.15 2.80 -2.46
N ASP A 85 1.52 2.82 -3.73
CA ASP A 85 1.52 4.04 -4.53
C ASP A 85 0.12 4.34 -5.07
N GLU A 86 -0.28 5.60 -4.99
CA GLU A 86 -1.57 6.09 -5.45
C GLU A 86 -2.77 5.33 -4.87
N ILE A 87 -2.78 5.12 -3.57
CA ILE A 87 -3.82 4.34 -2.87
C ILE A 87 -5.24 4.88 -3.12
N ASN A 88 -5.37 6.16 -3.43
CA ASN A 88 -6.64 6.80 -3.77
C ASN A 88 -7.28 6.26 -5.06
N MET A 89 -6.51 5.57 -5.90
CA MET A 89 -7.03 4.93 -7.12
C MET A 89 -7.65 3.56 -6.86
N ALA A 90 -7.50 3.00 -5.66
CA ALA A 90 -7.99 1.68 -5.32
C ALA A 90 -9.51 1.64 -5.24
N LYS A 91 -10.09 0.53 -5.72
CA LYS A 91 -11.52 0.23 -5.52
C LYS A 91 -11.79 -0.16 -4.06
N ASN A 92 -13.04 -0.03 -3.66
CA ASN A 92 -13.47 -0.40 -2.30
C ASN A 92 -13.14 -1.84 -1.93
N GLU A 93 -13.22 -2.77 -2.87
CA GLU A 93 -12.86 -4.17 -2.65
C GLU A 93 -11.38 -4.34 -2.28
N ALA A 94 -10.49 -3.66 -3.00
CA ALA A 94 -9.06 -3.67 -2.70
C ALA A 94 -8.76 -2.99 -1.36
N LEU A 95 -9.44 -1.89 -1.06
CA LEU A 95 -9.31 -1.20 0.23
C LEU A 95 -9.76 -2.06 1.41
N ALA A 96 -10.83 -2.84 1.24
CA ALA A 96 -11.32 -3.73 2.29
C ALA A 96 -10.27 -4.76 2.72
N VAL A 97 -9.52 -5.31 1.76
CA VAL A 97 -8.39 -6.22 2.04
C VAL A 97 -7.31 -5.52 2.86
N LEU A 98 -7.01 -4.27 2.52
CA LEU A 98 -5.97 -3.50 3.19
C LEU A 98 -6.35 -3.08 4.61
N HIS A 99 -7.64 -2.99 4.94
CA HIS A 99 -8.07 -2.58 6.29
C HIS A 99 -7.51 -3.51 7.37
N ALA A 100 -7.62 -4.84 7.19
CA ALA A 100 -7.10 -5.81 8.15
C ALA A 100 -5.56 -5.81 8.20
N VAL A 101 -4.92 -5.47 7.09
CA VAL A 101 -3.45 -5.41 6.97
C VAL A 101 -2.91 -4.17 7.68
N LEU A 102 -3.60 -3.04 7.55
CA LEU A 102 -3.13 -1.74 8.03
C LEU A 102 -3.58 -1.39 9.45
N ASP A 103 -4.61 -2.05 9.97
CA ASP A 103 -5.12 -1.79 11.31
C ASP A 103 -4.43 -2.67 12.38
N PHE A 104 -4.96 -2.62 13.60
CA PHE A 104 -4.42 -3.35 14.76
C PHE A 104 -4.38 -4.87 14.57
N ARG A 105 -5.20 -5.42 13.67
CA ARG A 105 -5.25 -6.88 13.42
C ARG A 105 -3.95 -7.39 12.80
N ARG A 106 -3.30 -6.57 11.99
CA ARG A 106 -2.03 -6.89 11.33
C ARG A 106 -2.01 -8.30 10.76
N ALA A 107 -2.99 -8.61 9.93
CA ALA A 107 -3.19 -9.95 9.37
C ALA A 107 -3.79 -9.89 7.98
N ILE A 108 -3.55 -10.95 7.20
CA ILE A 108 -4.14 -11.15 5.89
C ILE A 108 -5.15 -12.27 5.97
N ASP A 109 -6.38 -12.00 5.55
CA ASP A 109 -7.41 -13.02 5.37
C ASP A 109 -7.36 -13.51 3.93
N VAL A 110 -6.93 -14.75 3.75
CA VAL A 110 -6.89 -15.39 2.42
C VAL A 110 -8.09 -16.32 2.32
N PRO A 111 -9.03 -16.09 1.37
CA PRO A 111 -10.20 -16.96 1.23
C PRO A 111 -9.82 -18.43 1.03
N GLY A 112 -10.38 -19.31 1.85
CA GLY A 112 -10.08 -20.73 1.84
C GLY A 112 -8.81 -21.16 2.57
N TYR A 113 -8.09 -20.22 3.16
CA TYR A 113 -6.87 -20.46 3.94
C TYR A 113 -6.97 -19.83 5.32
N GLU A 114 -6.05 -20.19 6.20
CA GLU A 114 -5.99 -19.60 7.52
C GLU A 114 -5.56 -18.12 7.45
N ARG A 115 -5.97 -17.35 8.45
CA ARG A 115 -5.50 -15.98 8.63
C ARG A 115 -4.00 -15.97 8.87
N ILE A 116 -3.28 -15.18 8.11
CA ILE A 116 -1.81 -15.08 8.18
C ILE A 116 -1.44 -13.78 8.90
N PRO A 117 -0.78 -13.85 10.07
CA PRO A 117 -0.28 -12.64 10.72
C PRO A 117 0.87 -12.03 9.94
N LEU A 118 0.97 -10.70 9.97
CA LEU A 118 2.12 -10.00 9.41
C LEU A 118 3.36 -10.27 10.25
N ALA A 119 4.53 -10.34 9.59
CA ALA A 119 5.78 -10.31 10.30
C ALA A 119 5.90 -9.00 11.11
N GLU A 120 6.53 -9.06 12.26
CA GLU A 120 6.63 -7.92 13.19
C GLU A 120 7.27 -6.69 12.51
N GLU A 121 8.24 -6.91 11.66
CA GLU A 121 8.99 -5.86 10.96
C GLU A 121 8.27 -5.27 9.75
N THR A 122 7.17 -5.86 9.32
CA THR A 122 6.42 -5.39 8.16
C THR A 122 5.81 -4.02 8.42
N ARG A 123 6.00 -3.11 7.47
CA ARG A 123 5.42 -1.76 7.48
C ARG A 123 4.87 -1.43 6.10
N PHE A 124 3.85 -0.60 6.07
CA PHE A 124 3.28 -0.10 4.83
C PHE A 124 3.39 1.42 4.79
N ILE A 125 3.79 1.92 3.63
CA ILE A 125 3.88 3.35 3.36
C ILE A 125 3.01 3.62 2.15
N ALA A 126 1.86 4.24 2.38
CA ALA A 126 0.93 4.59 1.31
C ALA A 126 1.19 6.01 0.83
N THR A 127 1.04 6.23 -0.46
CA THR A 127 1.09 7.57 -1.04
C THR A 127 -0.27 7.96 -1.61
N HIS A 128 -0.64 9.22 -1.41
CA HIS A 128 -1.88 9.80 -1.90
C HIS A 128 -1.55 11.10 -2.63
N GLU A 129 -1.92 11.17 -3.90
CA GLU A 129 -1.78 12.39 -4.67
C GLU A 129 -2.96 13.31 -4.43
N LEU A 130 -2.68 14.50 -3.89
CA LEU A 130 -3.69 15.52 -3.70
C LEU A 130 -3.94 16.22 -5.03
N ARG A 131 -5.16 16.08 -5.55
CA ARG A 131 -5.61 16.86 -6.70
C ARG A 131 -6.16 18.20 -6.20
N TYR A 132 -5.54 19.28 -6.59
CA TYR A 132 -6.07 20.59 -6.28
C TYR A 132 -7.39 20.82 -7.02
N ALA A 133 -8.48 20.79 -6.28
CA ALA A 133 -9.81 21.15 -6.81
C ALA A 133 -9.93 22.67 -7.13
N GLY A 134 -8.88 23.45 -6.83
CA GLY A 134 -8.90 24.91 -6.91
C GLY A 134 -8.75 25.51 -8.32
N THR A 135 -8.27 24.75 -9.30
CA THR A 135 -8.06 25.30 -10.66
C THR A 135 -9.33 25.51 -11.46
N ARG A 136 -10.43 24.86 -11.08
CA ARG A 136 -11.74 25.09 -11.76
C ARG A 136 -12.43 26.37 -11.34
N ARG A 137 -12.04 27.01 -10.26
CA ARG A 137 -12.66 28.25 -9.78
C ARG A 137 -12.06 29.51 -10.41
N ALA A 138 -10.84 29.41 -10.94
CA ALA A 138 -10.17 30.53 -11.57
C ALA A 138 -10.64 30.81 -13.02
N GLU A 139 -11.31 29.83 -13.64
CA GLU A 139 -11.80 29.97 -15.02
C GLU A 139 -13.23 30.52 -15.13
N ARG A 140 -13.90 30.72 -14.01
CA ARG A 140 -15.16 31.46 -14.01
C ARG A 140 -14.84 32.94 -13.80
N GLY A 141 -14.53 33.60 -14.88
CA GLY A 141 -14.52 35.05 -14.90
C GLY A 141 -15.86 35.62 -14.39
N PRO A 142 -15.85 36.87 -13.92
CA PRO A 142 -17.08 37.48 -13.43
C PRO A 142 -18.16 37.41 -14.50
N ARG A 143 -19.31 36.88 -14.15
CA ARG A 143 -20.46 36.91 -15.04
C ARG A 143 -20.88 38.34 -15.21
N PRO A 144 -21.17 38.77 -16.45
CA PRO A 144 -21.68 40.13 -16.69
C PRO A 144 -23.05 40.31 -16.03
#